data_1beee6e64b8072f751348b3c98767b34
#
_entry.id   1beee6e64b8072f751348b3c98767b34
#
_cell.length_a   1.000
_cell.length_b   1.000
_cell.length_c   1.000
_cell.angle_alpha   90.00
_cell.angle_beta   90.00
_cell.angle_gamma   90.00
#
_symmetry.space_group_name_H-M   'P 1'
#
loop_
_entity.id
_entity.type
_entity.pdbx_description
1 polymer ?
#
loop_
_entity_poly.entity_id
_entity_poly.type
_entity_poly.pdbx_seq_one_letter_code
_entity_poly.pdbx_strand_id
1 'polypeptide(L)'
;MLPERSAAGAAHTYPMDIQMAHLTPADLMTLEAYSKYLKANKPALIAQRKLRKVLLGDHFMIQFENEQTIRYQIQEMLRVEKIFDEEGIQSELDAYNPLLPDGTNWKATMLIEYADINERRRELARLIDCEDRMYVEVEGQPRVYAIADEDLDRETDEKTSAVHFLRFEFTSPMRASLLAGAGVKIGCDHTNYPQHCDIAPETLASLVADIRA
;
A
#
# COMPACT_ATOMS: atom_id res chain seq x y z
N MET A 1 -19.58 -9.13 63.46
CA MET A 1 -20.16 -8.27 62.41
C MET A 1 -19.02 -7.42 61.89
N LEU A 2 -18.33 -7.91 60.86
CA LEU A 2 -17.19 -7.25 60.22
C LEU A 2 -17.64 -6.75 58.86
N PRO A 3 -17.26 -5.52 58.41
CA PRO A 3 -17.64 -5.00 57.11
C PRO A 3 -16.70 -5.57 56.00
N GLU A 4 -17.30 -6.00 54.92
CA GLU A 4 -16.67 -6.42 53.70
C GLU A 4 -15.91 -5.25 53.05
N ARG A 5 -14.66 -5.49 52.67
CA ARG A 5 -13.87 -4.57 51.83
C ARG A 5 -14.14 -4.90 50.36
N SER A 6 -14.85 -4.02 49.69
CA SER A 6 -14.97 -4.01 48.25
C SER A 6 -13.61 -3.68 47.62
N ALA A 7 -13.04 -4.64 46.91
CA ALA A 7 -11.87 -4.41 46.06
C ALA A 7 -12.34 -3.92 44.69
N ALA A 8 -12.28 -2.61 44.49
CA ALA A 8 -12.38 -2.02 43.16
C ALA A 8 -11.09 -2.30 42.39
N GLY A 9 -11.16 -3.22 41.44
CA GLY A 9 -10.09 -3.48 40.49
C GLY A 9 -9.91 -2.29 39.58
N ALA A 10 -8.79 -1.58 39.72
CA ALA A 10 -8.36 -0.57 38.76
C ALA A 10 -8.00 -1.27 37.46
N ALA A 11 -8.82 -1.07 36.43
CA ALA A 11 -8.47 -1.45 35.06
C ALA A 11 -7.24 -0.61 34.65
N HIS A 12 -6.10 -1.25 34.55
CA HIS A 12 -4.93 -0.70 33.92
C HIS A 12 -5.22 -0.58 32.42
N THR A 13 -5.57 0.62 31.99
CA THR A 13 -5.52 1.00 30.58
C THR A 13 -4.05 1.16 30.21
N TYR A 14 -3.50 0.16 29.56
CA TYR A 14 -2.23 0.32 28.87
C TYR A 14 -2.40 1.38 27.77
N PRO A 15 -1.45 2.35 27.62
CA PRO A 15 -1.43 3.18 26.45
C PRO A 15 -1.30 2.23 25.25
N MET A 16 -2.21 2.35 24.27
CA MET A 16 -2.05 1.69 22.98
C MET A 16 -0.80 2.29 22.34
N ASP A 17 0.33 1.63 22.51
CA ASP A 17 1.50 1.88 21.69
C ASP A 17 1.04 1.76 20.24
N ILE A 18 1.27 2.82 19.48
CA ILE A 18 1.06 2.86 18.03
C ILE A 18 2.11 1.92 17.44
N GLN A 19 1.83 0.63 17.46
CA GLN A 19 2.68 -0.36 16.83
C GLN A 19 2.39 -0.23 15.33
N MET A 20 3.32 0.42 14.62
CA MET A 20 3.31 0.42 13.15
C MET A 20 3.21 -1.04 12.70
N ALA A 21 2.36 -1.32 11.72
CA ALA A 21 2.28 -2.64 11.14
C ALA A 21 3.70 -3.02 10.66
N HIS A 22 4.27 -4.05 11.25
CA HIS A 22 5.61 -4.53 10.92
C HIS A 22 5.55 -6.04 10.90
N LEU A 23 5.78 -6.63 9.73
CA LEU A 23 5.83 -8.07 9.58
C LEU A 23 7.17 -8.60 10.07
N THR A 24 7.09 -9.71 10.80
CA THR A 24 8.23 -10.45 11.32
C THR A 24 8.25 -11.86 10.74
N PRO A 25 9.33 -12.63 10.87
CA PRO A 25 9.35 -14.03 10.44
C PRO A 25 8.22 -14.87 11.06
N ALA A 26 7.76 -14.53 12.28
CA ALA A 26 6.65 -15.23 12.95
C ALA A 26 5.29 -15.04 12.27
N ASP A 27 5.14 -13.97 11.47
CA ASP A 27 3.93 -13.67 10.71
C ASP A 27 3.87 -14.42 9.36
N LEU A 28 4.96 -15.09 9.00
CA LEU A 28 5.10 -15.81 7.75
C LEU A 28 4.87 -17.32 7.94
N MET A 29 4.30 -17.93 6.91
CA MET A 29 4.15 -19.39 6.86
C MET A 29 5.43 -20.02 6.32
N THR A 30 5.73 -21.24 6.73
CA THR A 30 6.73 -22.07 6.04
C THR A 30 6.31 -22.25 4.57
N LEU A 31 7.25 -22.47 3.67
CA LEU A 31 6.93 -22.63 2.24
C LEU A 31 5.97 -23.79 1.98
N GLU A 32 6.06 -24.88 2.75
CA GLU A 32 5.13 -26.00 2.66
C GLU A 32 3.72 -25.61 3.10
N ALA A 33 3.58 -24.95 4.25
CA ALA A 33 2.30 -24.48 4.74
C ALA A 33 1.68 -23.46 3.79
N TYR A 34 2.47 -22.50 3.28
CA TYR A 34 2.02 -21.51 2.31
C TYR A 34 1.58 -22.15 0.99
N SER A 35 2.29 -23.15 0.50
CA SER A 35 1.89 -23.85 -0.74
C SER A 35 0.52 -24.53 -0.61
N LYS A 36 0.20 -25.09 0.56
CA LYS A 36 -1.13 -25.66 0.86
C LYS A 36 -2.18 -24.57 0.98
N TYR A 37 -1.86 -23.49 1.73
CA TYR A 37 -2.73 -22.35 1.92
C TYR A 37 -3.09 -21.68 0.58
N LEU A 38 -2.09 -21.45 -0.30
CA LEU A 38 -2.28 -20.82 -1.60
C LEU A 38 -3.26 -21.60 -2.49
N LYS A 39 -3.18 -22.95 -2.51
CA LYS A 39 -4.12 -23.77 -3.28
C LYS A 39 -5.57 -23.58 -2.85
N ALA A 40 -5.81 -23.43 -1.55
CA ALA A 40 -7.15 -23.27 -1.01
C ALA A 40 -7.68 -21.82 -1.12
N ASN A 41 -6.80 -20.82 -1.03
CA ASN A 41 -7.19 -19.42 -0.85
C ASN A 41 -6.85 -18.51 -2.04
N LYS A 42 -6.22 -19.01 -3.11
CA LYS A 42 -5.79 -18.21 -4.27
C LYS A 42 -6.90 -17.32 -4.86
N PRO A 43 -8.16 -17.78 -5.06
CA PRO A 43 -9.20 -16.92 -5.57
C PRO A 43 -9.53 -15.74 -4.65
N ALA A 44 -9.56 -15.96 -3.34
CA ALA A 44 -9.82 -14.90 -2.35
C ALA A 44 -8.67 -13.88 -2.29
N LEU A 45 -7.41 -14.33 -2.35
CA LEU A 45 -6.23 -13.46 -2.39
C LEU A 45 -6.22 -12.58 -3.64
N ILE A 46 -6.57 -13.15 -4.80
CA ILE A 46 -6.69 -12.39 -6.06
C ILE A 46 -7.82 -11.36 -5.96
N ALA A 47 -8.97 -11.74 -5.40
CA ALA A 47 -10.12 -10.83 -5.24
C ALA A 47 -9.77 -9.64 -4.33
N GLN A 48 -9.09 -9.89 -3.22
CA GLN A 48 -8.63 -8.83 -2.31
C GLN A 48 -7.63 -7.87 -2.97
N ARG A 49 -6.64 -8.40 -3.70
CA ARG A 49 -5.71 -7.56 -4.45
C ARG A 49 -6.43 -6.73 -5.52
N LYS A 50 -7.38 -7.34 -6.23
CA LYS A 50 -8.18 -6.66 -7.25
C LYS A 50 -9.03 -5.54 -6.64
N LEU A 51 -9.58 -5.73 -5.44
CA LEU A 51 -10.35 -4.72 -4.72
C LEU A 51 -9.53 -3.45 -4.42
N ARG A 52 -8.22 -3.58 -4.27
CA ARG A 52 -7.30 -2.48 -3.94
C ARG A 52 -6.52 -1.96 -5.15
N LYS A 53 -7.00 -2.25 -6.35
CA LYS A 53 -6.39 -1.86 -7.61
C LYS A 53 -7.20 -0.75 -8.28
N VAL A 54 -6.53 0.32 -8.68
CA VAL A 54 -7.11 1.41 -9.47
C VAL A 54 -6.36 1.52 -10.79
N LEU A 55 -7.12 1.60 -11.88
CA LEU A 55 -6.57 1.91 -13.20
C LEU A 55 -6.78 3.40 -13.46
N LEU A 56 -5.71 4.11 -13.72
CA LEU A 56 -5.71 5.52 -14.05
C LEU A 56 -5.36 5.67 -15.53
N GLY A 57 -6.36 5.99 -16.35
CA GLY A 57 -6.24 5.91 -17.81
C GLY A 57 -5.95 4.48 -18.27
N ASP A 58 -5.23 4.36 -19.40
CA ASP A 58 -4.97 3.06 -20.04
C ASP A 58 -3.66 2.41 -19.59
N HIS A 59 -2.76 3.16 -18.95
CA HIS A 59 -1.38 2.71 -18.74
C HIS A 59 -0.90 2.71 -17.30
N PHE A 60 -1.56 3.44 -16.37
CA PHE A 60 -1.14 3.45 -14.97
C PHE A 60 -2.03 2.53 -14.15
N MET A 61 -1.42 1.55 -13.52
CA MET A 61 -2.07 0.68 -12.58
C MET A 61 -1.52 0.93 -11.18
N ILE A 62 -2.39 1.33 -10.25
CA ILE A 62 -2.04 1.63 -8.87
C ILE A 62 -2.58 0.51 -7.99
N GLN A 63 -1.69 -0.23 -7.34
CA GLN A 63 -2.01 -1.23 -6.33
C GLN A 63 -1.80 -0.62 -4.95
N PHE A 64 -2.87 -0.32 -4.23
CA PHE A 64 -2.75 0.13 -2.84
C PHE A 64 -2.39 -1.04 -1.93
N GLU A 65 -1.34 -0.84 -1.13
CA GLU A 65 -0.79 -1.88 -0.27
C GLU A 65 -1.44 -1.86 1.12
N ASN A 66 -1.44 -3.02 1.76
CA ASN A 66 -1.75 -3.22 3.16
C ASN A 66 -1.00 -4.46 3.68
N GLU A 67 -1.20 -4.81 4.94
CA GLU A 67 -0.54 -5.98 5.54
C GLU A 67 -0.76 -7.26 4.73
N GLN A 68 -1.98 -7.50 4.23
CA GLN A 68 -2.30 -8.72 3.49
C GLN A 68 -1.61 -8.76 2.11
N THR A 69 -1.56 -7.62 1.39
CA THR A 69 -0.92 -7.56 0.07
C THR A 69 0.59 -7.70 0.21
N ILE A 70 1.20 -7.07 1.21
CA ILE A 70 2.64 -7.14 1.48
C ILE A 70 3.03 -8.53 1.97
N ARG A 71 2.30 -9.11 2.93
CA ARG A 71 2.54 -10.49 3.37
C ARG A 71 2.44 -11.49 2.21
N TYR A 72 1.45 -11.31 1.33
CA TYR A 72 1.33 -12.13 0.12
C TYR A 72 2.56 -11.97 -0.77
N GLN A 73 3.04 -10.75 -0.99
CA GLN A 73 4.20 -10.47 -1.84
C GLN A 73 5.46 -11.13 -1.28
N ILE A 74 5.75 -10.96 0.01
CA ILE A 74 6.89 -11.60 0.68
C ILE A 74 6.80 -13.13 0.52
N GLN A 75 5.64 -13.73 0.84
CA GLN A 75 5.46 -15.18 0.74
C GLN A 75 5.65 -15.70 -0.70
N GLU A 76 5.21 -14.96 -1.72
CA GLU A 76 5.45 -15.32 -3.12
C GLU A 76 6.93 -15.21 -3.49
N MET A 77 7.65 -14.18 -3.03
CA MET A 77 9.09 -14.05 -3.26
C MET A 77 9.85 -15.21 -2.62
N LEU A 78 9.61 -15.50 -1.33
CA LEU A 78 10.23 -16.62 -0.65
C LEU A 78 9.98 -17.95 -1.38
N ARG A 79 8.75 -18.15 -1.89
CA ARG A 79 8.36 -19.37 -2.62
C ARG A 79 9.04 -19.47 -3.98
N VAL A 80 9.05 -18.39 -4.76
CA VAL A 80 9.56 -18.38 -6.15
C VAL A 80 11.08 -18.47 -6.17
N GLU A 81 11.74 -17.69 -5.30
CA GLU A 81 13.20 -17.64 -5.18
C GLU A 81 13.77 -18.77 -4.32
N LYS A 82 12.90 -19.58 -3.67
CA LYS A 82 13.26 -20.68 -2.78
C LYS A 82 14.16 -20.24 -1.61
N ILE A 83 13.78 -19.15 -0.98
CA ILE A 83 14.48 -18.61 0.19
C ILE A 83 14.01 -19.34 1.45
N PHE A 84 14.92 -19.97 2.18
CA PHE A 84 14.62 -20.77 3.39
C PHE A 84 15.42 -20.32 4.61
N ASP A 85 16.54 -19.63 4.39
CA ASP A 85 17.43 -19.18 5.44
C ASP A 85 16.93 -17.89 6.09
N GLU A 86 17.32 -17.70 7.34
CA GLU A 86 16.86 -16.56 8.14
C GLU A 86 17.32 -15.22 7.57
N GLU A 87 18.52 -15.14 7.00
CA GLU A 87 19.08 -13.93 6.42
C GLU A 87 18.28 -13.50 5.19
N GLY A 88 17.99 -14.43 4.30
CA GLY A 88 17.16 -14.17 3.11
C GLY A 88 15.74 -13.78 3.47
N ILE A 89 15.12 -14.44 4.46
CA ILE A 89 13.78 -14.07 4.96
C ILE A 89 13.79 -12.64 5.53
N GLN A 90 14.80 -12.30 6.33
CA GLN A 90 14.93 -10.97 6.91
C GLN A 90 15.14 -9.90 5.82
N SER A 91 15.94 -10.20 4.80
CA SER A 91 16.16 -9.31 3.65
C SER A 91 14.85 -8.96 2.92
N GLU A 92 13.97 -9.95 2.70
CA GLU A 92 12.66 -9.70 2.10
C GLU A 92 11.76 -8.86 3.03
N LEU A 93 11.77 -9.16 4.33
CA LEU A 93 11.02 -8.36 5.30
C LEU A 93 11.50 -6.90 5.33
N ASP A 94 12.79 -6.67 5.32
CA ASP A 94 13.38 -5.32 5.33
C ASP A 94 13.03 -4.54 4.04
N ALA A 95 12.97 -5.23 2.90
CA ALA A 95 12.61 -4.62 1.63
C ALA A 95 11.12 -4.25 1.54
N TYR A 96 10.23 -5.08 2.09
CA TYR A 96 8.79 -4.89 1.92
C TYR A 96 8.08 -4.20 3.10
N ASN A 97 8.59 -4.26 4.32
CA ASN A 97 8.01 -3.58 5.49
C ASN A 97 7.83 -2.06 5.29
N PRO A 98 8.74 -1.33 4.63
CA PRO A 98 8.53 0.09 4.34
C PRO A 98 7.28 0.40 3.51
N LEU A 99 6.71 -0.59 2.81
CA LEU A 99 5.50 -0.45 2.01
C LEU A 99 4.20 -0.67 2.82
N LEU A 100 4.28 -0.93 4.12
CA LEU A 100 3.11 -1.03 4.99
C LEU A 100 2.59 0.36 5.35
N PRO A 101 1.27 0.62 5.22
CA PRO A 101 0.67 1.85 5.73
C PRO A 101 0.68 1.86 7.26
N ASP A 102 0.81 3.03 7.86
CA ASP A 102 0.90 3.22 9.32
C ASP A 102 -0.37 3.76 9.98
N GLY A 103 -1.41 3.97 9.19
CA GLY A 103 -2.69 4.52 9.64
C GLY A 103 -2.84 6.02 9.38
N THR A 104 -1.78 6.73 8.98
CA THR A 104 -1.82 8.14 8.58
C THR A 104 -1.71 8.35 7.08
N ASN A 105 -1.37 7.31 6.35
CA ASN A 105 -1.09 7.36 4.92
C ASN A 105 -1.70 6.17 4.17
N TRP A 106 -1.71 6.28 2.86
CA TRP A 106 -1.81 5.14 1.96
C TRP A 106 -0.48 4.93 1.26
N LYS A 107 -0.10 3.68 1.10
CA LYS A 107 1.04 3.27 0.31
C LYS A 107 0.58 2.48 -0.91
N ALA A 108 1.26 2.68 -2.03
CA ALA A 108 0.87 2.05 -3.28
C ALA A 108 2.09 1.73 -4.14
N THR A 109 1.96 0.64 -4.90
CA THR A 109 2.86 0.32 -6.01
C THR A 109 2.19 0.80 -7.29
N MET A 110 2.82 1.69 -8.03
CA MET A 110 2.40 2.12 -9.36
C MET A 110 3.14 1.34 -10.42
N LEU A 111 2.41 0.84 -11.40
CA LEU A 111 2.95 0.16 -12.58
C LEU A 111 2.57 0.94 -13.84
N ILE A 112 3.54 1.19 -14.71
CA ILE A 112 3.35 1.81 -16.03
C ILE A 112 3.39 0.71 -17.07
N GLU A 113 2.24 0.42 -17.68
CA GLU A 113 2.04 -0.77 -18.53
C GLU A 113 1.87 -0.37 -20.00
N TYR A 114 2.80 -0.79 -20.84
CA TYR A 114 2.72 -0.74 -22.31
C TYR A 114 3.06 -2.12 -22.87
N ALA A 115 2.22 -2.66 -23.73
CA ALA A 115 2.39 -4.00 -24.29
C ALA A 115 3.59 -4.08 -25.26
N ASP A 116 3.74 -3.08 -26.13
CA ASP A 116 4.86 -3.01 -27.07
C ASP A 116 6.13 -2.48 -26.42
N ILE A 117 7.27 -3.14 -26.63
CA ILE A 117 8.55 -2.79 -26.01
C ILE A 117 9.06 -1.44 -26.50
N ASN A 118 8.90 -1.11 -27.80
CA ASN A 118 9.40 0.14 -28.35
C ASN A 118 8.52 1.31 -27.90
N GLU A 119 7.21 1.09 -27.86
CA GLU A 119 6.27 2.04 -27.30
C GLU A 119 6.60 2.32 -25.82
N ARG A 120 6.72 1.28 -25.00
CA ARG A 120 7.08 1.39 -23.59
C ARG A 120 8.36 2.21 -23.38
N ARG A 121 9.42 1.93 -24.16
CA ARG A 121 10.68 2.68 -24.06
C ARG A 121 10.51 4.15 -24.37
N ARG A 122 9.75 4.48 -25.41
CA ARG A 122 9.47 5.86 -25.81
C ARG A 122 8.63 6.60 -24.78
N GLU A 123 7.56 5.95 -24.27
CA GLU A 123 6.66 6.59 -23.33
C GLU A 123 7.30 6.76 -21.95
N LEU A 124 8.09 5.80 -21.45
CA LEU A 124 8.86 5.99 -20.21
C LEU A 124 9.83 7.16 -20.29
N ALA A 125 10.42 7.44 -21.45
CA ALA A 125 11.25 8.63 -21.65
C ALA A 125 10.46 9.95 -21.62
N ARG A 126 9.15 9.93 -21.93
CA ARG A 126 8.26 11.09 -21.88
C ARG A 126 7.61 11.31 -20.52
N LEU A 127 7.67 10.31 -19.65
CA LEU A 127 6.98 10.25 -18.36
C LEU A 127 7.94 10.48 -17.17
N ILE A 128 9.13 11.02 -17.40
CA ILE A 128 10.06 11.44 -16.34
C ILE A 128 9.32 12.37 -15.37
N ASP A 129 9.52 12.21 -14.06
CA ASP A 129 8.84 12.90 -12.95
C ASP A 129 7.33 12.56 -12.81
N CYS A 130 6.78 11.56 -13.52
CA CYS A 130 5.34 11.28 -13.44
C CYS A 130 4.90 10.79 -12.04
N GLU A 131 5.77 10.11 -11.30
CA GLU A 131 5.55 9.65 -9.93
C GLU A 131 5.34 10.80 -8.97
N ASP A 132 6.07 11.90 -9.11
CA ASP A 132 5.95 13.12 -8.30
C ASP A 132 4.68 13.93 -8.66
N ARG A 133 4.05 13.62 -9.79
CA ARG A 133 2.80 14.21 -10.25
C ARG A 133 1.56 13.40 -9.91
N MET A 134 1.75 12.27 -9.24
CA MET A 134 0.65 11.49 -8.71
C MET A 134 0.04 12.19 -7.50
N TYR A 135 -1.29 12.26 -7.43
CA TYR A 135 -1.99 12.88 -6.31
C TYR A 135 -3.25 12.11 -5.92
N VAL A 136 -3.65 12.30 -4.67
CA VAL A 136 -4.96 11.94 -4.13
C VAL A 136 -5.67 13.23 -3.68
N GLU A 137 -6.97 13.33 -3.96
CA GLU A 137 -7.81 14.48 -3.60
C GLU A 137 -9.02 13.97 -2.81
N VAL A 138 -9.04 14.23 -1.51
CA VAL A 138 -10.20 13.98 -0.65
C VAL A 138 -11.18 15.13 -0.83
N GLU A 139 -12.47 14.83 -0.99
CA GLU A 139 -13.51 15.85 -1.21
C GLU A 139 -13.47 16.95 -0.14
N GLY A 140 -13.42 18.20 -0.61
CA GLY A 140 -13.32 19.37 0.27
C GLY A 140 -11.94 19.63 0.87
N GLN A 141 -10.90 18.87 0.51
CA GLN A 141 -9.54 19.01 1.00
C GLN A 141 -8.56 19.35 -0.16
N PRO A 142 -7.40 19.93 0.15
CA PRO A 142 -6.33 20.09 -0.83
C PRO A 142 -5.82 18.75 -1.38
N ARG A 143 -5.20 18.76 -2.56
CA ARG A 143 -4.50 17.61 -3.12
C ARG A 143 -3.31 17.21 -2.25
N VAL A 144 -3.11 15.91 -2.14
CA VAL A 144 -1.92 15.30 -1.54
C VAL A 144 -1.13 14.68 -2.67
N TYR A 145 0.04 15.22 -2.96
CA TYR A 145 0.96 14.61 -3.91
C TYR A 145 1.71 13.44 -3.29
N ALA A 146 2.04 12.47 -4.10
CA ALA A 146 2.82 11.33 -3.67
C ALA A 146 4.22 11.77 -3.23
N ILE A 147 4.74 11.10 -2.20
CA ILE A 147 6.15 11.05 -1.90
C ILE A 147 6.60 9.73 -2.52
N ALA A 148 7.42 9.83 -3.57
CA ALA A 148 7.77 8.69 -4.39
C ALA A 148 9.16 8.16 -4.05
N ASP A 149 9.35 6.85 -4.24
CA ASP A 149 10.64 6.15 -4.29
C ASP A 149 11.63 6.51 -3.15
N GLU A 150 11.11 6.59 -1.92
CA GLU A 150 11.89 6.95 -0.72
C GLU A 150 13.05 5.97 -0.41
N ASP A 151 13.04 4.78 -1.01
CA ASP A 151 14.04 3.73 -0.82
C ASP A 151 15.18 3.79 -1.84
N LEU A 152 14.89 4.16 -3.07
CA LEU A 152 15.83 4.13 -4.19
C LEU A 152 15.32 5.04 -5.32
N ASP A 153 16.22 5.84 -5.86
CA ASP A 153 15.97 6.58 -7.09
C ASP A 153 15.75 5.61 -8.27
N ARG A 154 14.58 5.71 -8.90
CA ARG A 154 14.14 4.79 -9.97
C ARG A 154 14.11 5.42 -11.34
N GLU A 155 14.46 6.68 -11.45
CA GLU A 155 14.56 7.31 -12.74
C GLU A 155 16.00 7.65 -13.14
N THR A 156 16.19 7.94 -14.39
CA THR A 156 17.43 8.39 -15.00
C THR A 156 17.15 9.61 -15.88
N ASP A 157 18.18 10.35 -16.28
CA ASP A 157 18.07 11.45 -17.23
C ASP A 157 17.40 11.06 -18.58
N GLU A 158 17.35 9.77 -18.89
CA GLU A 158 16.81 9.25 -20.15
C GLU A 158 15.35 8.75 -20.05
N LYS A 159 14.95 8.22 -18.89
CA LYS A 159 13.62 7.61 -18.69
C LYS A 159 13.32 7.39 -17.22
N THR A 160 12.02 7.35 -16.90
CA THR A 160 11.53 6.86 -15.62
C THR A 160 11.42 5.33 -15.57
N SER A 161 11.21 4.76 -14.40
CA SER A 161 10.94 3.32 -14.20
C SER A 161 9.51 2.97 -14.66
N ALA A 162 9.28 1.69 -14.89
CA ALA A 162 7.92 1.15 -15.05
C ALA A 162 7.26 0.78 -13.72
N VAL A 163 7.97 0.91 -12.59
CA VAL A 163 7.49 0.60 -11.24
C VAL A 163 7.96 1.68 -10.29
N HIS A 164 7.03 2.26 -9.53
CA HIS A 164 7.29 3.25 -8.50
C HIS A 164 6.56 2.90 -7.21
N PHE A 165 7.13 3.25 -6.07
CA PHE A 165 6.49 3.15 -4.77
C PHE A 165 6.06 4.54 -4.30
N LEU A 166 4.78 4.67 -3.97
CA LEU A 166 4.13 5.94 -3.67
C LEU A 166 3.62 5.93 -2.23
N ARG A 167 3.77 7.05 -1.53
CA ARG A 167 3.15 7.30 -0.23
C ARG A 167 2.33 8.58 -0.28
N PHE A 168 1.06 8.49 0.09
CA PHE A 168 0.13 9.63 0.21
C PHE A 168 -0.10 9.90 1.69
N GLU A 169 0.48 10.96 2.23
CA GLU A 169 0.42 11.32 3.65
C GLU A 169 -0.76 12.22 3.93
N PHE A 170 -1.65 11.82 4.85
CA PHE A 170 -2.87 12.56 5.16
C PHE A 170 -2.75 13.36 6.46
N THR A 171 -3.14 14.62 6.41
CA THR A 171 -3.32 15.44 7.61
C THR A 171 -4.49 14.94 8.46
N SER A 172 -4.53 15.30 9.74
CA SER A 172 -5.65 14.92 10.61
C SER A 172 -7.04 15.36 10.09
N PRO A 173 -7.22 16.57 9.49
CA PRO A 173 -8.49 16.93 8.85
C PRO A 173 -8.86 16.04 7.67
N MET A 174 -7.89 15.64 6.85
CA MET A 174 -8.12 14.72 5.72
C MET A 174 -8.56 13.34 6.20
N ARG A 175 -7.88 12.79 7.21
CA ARG A 175 -8.26 11.51 7.83
C ARG A 175 -9.67 11.56 8.41
N ALA A 176 -10.01 12.63 9.09
CA ALA A 176 -11.37 12.84 9.61
C ALA A 176 -12.42 12.86 8.49
N SER A 177 -12.13 13.51 7.35
CA SER A 177 -13.01 13.53 6.18
C SER A 177 -13.15 12.13 5.56
N LEU A 178 -12.06 11.37 5.43
CA LEU A 178 -12.07 9.99 4.94
C LEU A 178 -12.93 9.08 5.83
N LEU A 179 -12.75 9.17 7.15
CA LEU A 179 -13.53 8.40 8.13
C LEU A 179 -15.00 8.82 8.17
N ALA A 180 -15.32 10.06 7.78
CA ALA A 180 -16.69 10.56 7.63
C ALA A 180 -17.34 10.15 6.29
N GLY A 181 -16.62 9.47 5.39
CA GLY A 181 -17.15 8.97 4.14
C GLY A 181 -17.00 9.92 2.95
N ALA A 182 -16.06 10.88 3.01
CA ALA A 182 -15.76 11.76 1.88
C ALA A 182 -15.32 10.96 0.64
N GLY A 183 -15.75 11.41 -0.53
CA GLY A 183 -15.31 10.87 -1.81
C GLY A 183 -13.83 11.16 -2.07
N VAL A 184 -13.19 10.34 -2.88
CA VAL A 184 -11.75 10.47 -3.19
C VAL A 184 -11.50 10.31 -4.68
N LYS A 185 -10.68 11.18 -5.22
CA LYS A 185 -10.09 11.08 -6.56
C LYS A 185 -8.62 10.73 -6.46
N ILE A 186 -8.14 9.96 -7.43
CA ILE A 186 -6.71 9.78 -7.69
C ILE A 186 -6.41 10.32 -9.09
N GLY A 187 -5.23 10.91 -9.26
CA GLY A 187 -4.84 11.45 -10.55
C GLY A 187 -3.34 11.63 -10.70
N CYS A 188 -2.97 11.95 -11.92
CA CYS A 188 -1.64 12.41 -12.31
C CYS A 188 -1.81 13.72 -13.09
N ASP A 189 -1.07 14.76 -12.72
CA ASP A 189 -1.08 16.04 -13.46
C ASP A 189 0.18 16.26 -14.28
N HIS A 190 0.91 15.18 -14.57
CA HIS A 190 2.02 15.21 -15.51
C HIS A 190 1.55 15.62 -16.91
N THR A 191 2.30 16.50 -17.56
CA THR A 191 1.91 17.11 -18.87
C THR A 191 1.59 16.07 -19.95
N ASN A 192 2.32 14.96 -19.97
CA ASN A 192 2.13 13.88 -20.94
C ASN A 192 1.12 12.81 -20.49
N TYR A 193 0.61 12.90 -19.23
CA TYR A 193 -0.38 11.96 -18.72
C TYR A 193 -1.36 12.62 -17.72
N PRO A 194 -2.13 13.62 -18.14
CA PRO A 194 -3.07 14.35 -17.27
C PRO A 194 -4.36 13.55 -17.10
N GLN A 195 -4.35 12.55 -16.23
CA GLN A 195 -5.47 11.64 -15.97
C GLN A 195 -5.97 11.76 -14.54
N HIS A 196 -7.27 11.52 -14.31
CA HIS A 196 -7.83 11.34 -12.97
C HIS A 196 -9.10 10.49 -13.04
N CYS A 197 -9.42 9.82 -11.91
CA CYS A 197 -10.67 9.09 -11.74
C CYS A 197 -11.13 9.13 -10.29
N ASP A 198 -12.42 8.92 -10.07
CA ASP A 198 -12.96 8.67 -8.74
C ASP A 198 -12.59 7.24 -8.29
N ILE A 199 -12.19 7.08 -7.04
CA ILE A 199 -11.97 5.76 -6.46
C ILE A 199 -13.34 5.11 -6.22
N ALA A 200 -13.54 3.90 -6.75
CA ALA A 200 -14.79 3.16 -6.60
C ALA A 200 -15.15 2.94 -5.12
N PRO A 201 -16.45 2.99 -4.74
CA PRO A 201 -16.86 2.93 -3.33
C PRO A 201 -16.35 1.71 -2.57
N GLU A 202 -16.34 0.52 -3.18
CA GLU A 202 -15.82 -0.69 -2.56
C GLU A 202 -14.30 -0.65 -2.34
N THR A 203 -13.56 -0.09 -3.30
CA THR A 203 -12.11 0.15 -3.16
C THR A 203 -11.87 1.16 -2.04
N LEU A 204 -12.58 2.30 -2.07
CA LEU A 204 -12.44 3.35 -1.06
C LEU A 204 -12.72 2.82 0.35
N ALA A 205 -13.78 2.04 0.54
CA ALA A 205 -14.10 1.42 1.83
C ALA A 205 -12.94 0.53 2.33
N SER A 206 -12.31 -0.23 1.43
CA SER A 206 -11.12 -1.03 1.77
C SER A 206 -9.91 -0.18 2.14
N LEU A 207 -9.71 0.99 1.50
CA LEU A 207 -8.59 1.89 1.77
C LEU A 207 -8.80 2.68 3.08
N VAL A 208 -10.03 3.11 3.35
CA VAL A 208 -10.38 3.83 4.59
C VAL A 208 -10.19 2.94 5.81
N ALA A 209 -10.35 1.61 5.69
CA ALA A 209 -10.08 0.68 6.78
C ALA A 209 -8.62 0.68 7.27
N ASP A 210 -7.67 1.18 6.47
CA ASP A 210 -6.27 1.33 6.88
C ASP A 210 -6.02 2.66 7.63
N ILE A 211 -6.97 3.60 7.62
CA ILE A 211 -6.81 4.93 8.22
C ILE A 211 -7.23 4.92 9.69
N ARG A 212 -6.44 5.60 10.52
CA ARG A 212 -6.70 5.82 11.95
C ARG A 212 -7.02 7.30 12.21
N ALA A 213 -7.80 7.55 13.25
CA ALA A 213 -8.18 8.90 13.67
C ALA A 213 -6.97 9.75 14.12
#